data_3a2d579916bd19a097c2f860714e9ad9
#
_entry.id   3a2d579916bd19a097c2f860714e9ad9
#
_cell.length_a   1.000
_cell.length_b   1.000
_cell.length_c   1.000
_cell.angle_alpha   90.00
_cell.angle_beta   90.00
_cell.angle_gamma   90.00
#
_symmetry.space_group_name_H-M   'P 1'
#
loop_
_entity.id
_entity.type
_entity.pdbx_description
1 polymer ?
#
loop_
_entity_poly.entity_id
_entity_poly.type
_entity_poly.pdbx_seq_one_letter_code
_entity_poly.pdbx_strand_id
1 'polypeptide(L)'
;MKKNIITVGLALVLMLGSGCDNRGHSGLDYRVNVVLDNKHHHDSATLLVLEEEYNRLRVCGTARVKNGKFTFTGQTDKPKAALIRWDNDTVEPFYFVLESGDINVSLSSGKWDITGSPQNSAYLHYINQRNGIMNARVATWQEYLKMATDSSLKRDDEVRMVRQDSLLSDSLQRLTVDHINRGDAVGRIIRERYACQLDQEHKRQLNK
;
A
#
# COMPACT_ATOMS: atom_id res chain seq x y z
N MET A 1 -6.33 84.09 15.54
CA MET A 1 -5.15 83.32 15.21
C MET A 1 -5.46 81.86 15.54
N LYS A 2 -5.78 81.03 14.55
CA LYS A 2 -6.07 79.61 14.72
C LYS A 2 -4.90 78.82 14.08
N LYS A 3 -4.19 78.05 14.90
CA LYS A 3 -3.09 77.18 14.43
C LYS A 3 -3.69 75.87 13.93
N ASN A 4 -3.53 75.56 12.66
CA ASN A 4 -3.84 74.26 12.09
C ASN A 4 -2.68 73.29 12.37
N ILE A 5 -2.95 72.23 13.10
CA ILE A 5 -2.05 71.11 13.28
C ILE A 5 -2.41 70.07 12.22
N ILE A 6 -1.48 69.87 11.28
CA ILE A 6 -1.58 68.83 10.26
C ILE A 6 -0.99 67.53 10.90
N THR A 7 -1.86 66.58 11.17
CA THR A 7 -1.49 65.24 11.61
C THR A 7 -1.19 64.38 10.38
N VAL A 8 0.09 64.12 10.15
CA VAL A 8 0.53 63.16 9.11
C VAL A 8 0.36 61.77 9.66
N GLY A 9 -0.67 61.07 9.18
CA GLY A 9 -0.91 59.66 9.48
C GLY A 9 0.08 58.80 8.69
N LEU A 10 0.99 58.17 9.43
CA LEU A 10 1.93 57.16 8.90
C LEU A 10 1.15 55.84 8.69
N ALA A 11 0.73 55.57 7.45
CA ALA A 11 0.13 54.28 7.08
C ALA A 11 1.21 53.19 7.03
N LEU A 12 1.26 52.37 8.06
CA LEU A 12 2.12 51.17 8.12
C LEU A 12 1.48 50.09 7.23
N VAL A 13 1.95 49.98 6.00
CA VAL A 13 1.55 48.87 5.09
C VAL A 13 2.28 47.62 5.57
N LEU A 14 1.54 46.75 6.32
CA LEU A 14 1.95 45.39 6.60
C LEU A 14 1.84 44.60 5.30
N MET A 15 2.95 44.47 4.59
CA MET A 15 3.12 43.46 3.54
C MET A 15 3.06 42.08 4.19
N LEU A 16 1.88 41.48 4.19
CA LEU A 16 1.73 40.05 4.39
C LEU A 16 2.38 39.37 3.19
N GLY A 17 3.67 39.12 3.31
CA GLY A 17 4.40 38.27 2.41
C GLY A 17 3.72 36.88 2.42
N SER A 18 2.99 36.58 1.34
CA SER A 18 2.61 35.21 1.03
C SER A 18 3.91 34.46 0.73
N GLY A 19 4.60 34.06 1.79
CA GLY A 19 5.69 33.11 1.67
C GLY A 19 5.08 31.81 1.13
N CYS A 20 5.30 31.54 -0.15
CA CYS A 20 5.27 30.17 -0.63
C CYS A 20 6.25 29.41 0.25
N ASP A 21 5.72 28.66 1.20
CA ASP A 21 6.45 27.76 2.06
C ASP A 21 7.02 26.63 1.18
N ASN A 22 8.06 26.97 0.43
CA ASN A 22 8.94 26.00 -0.21
C ASN A 22 9.81 25.41 0.90
N ARG A 23 9.18 24.77 1.89
CA ARG A 23 9.87 23.91 2.85
C ARG A 23 10.41 22.77 2.01
N GLY A 24 11.65 22.89 1.57
CA GLY A 24 12.41 21.75 1.12
C GLY A 24 12.20 20.65 2.13
N HIS A 25 11.58 19.53 1.72
CA HIS A 25 11.44 18.36 2.59
C HIS A 25 12.85 18.06 3.13
N SER A 26 13.00 18.04 4.45
CA SER A 26 14.15 17.37 5.02
C SER A 26 14.08 15.95 4.46
N GLY A 27 15.20 15.33 4.08
CA GLY A 27 15.19 14.02 3.43
C GLY A 27 14.50 12.89 4.22
N LEU A 28 13.89 13.24 5.36
CA LEU A 28 13.16 12.36 6.26
C LEU A 28 11.63 12.58 6.26
N ASP A 29 11.15 13.69 5.71
CA ASP A 29 9.72 14.00 5.71
C ASP A 29 8.97 13.15 4.70
N TYR A 30 7.77 12.68 5.06
CA TYR A 30 6.85 12.02 4.16
C TYR A 30 5.53 12.80 4.06
N ARG A 31 4.89 12.67 2.90
CA ARG A 31 3.51 13.07 2.67
C ARG A 31 2.78 11.96 1.92
N VAL A 32 1.76 11.39 2.53
CA VAL A 32 0.91 10.37 1.91
C VAL A 32 -0.41 11.01 1.54
N ASN A 33 -0.62 11.24 0.25
CA ASN A 33 -1.85 11.79 -0.30
C ASN A 33 -2.75 10.65 -0.75
N VAL A 34 -3.98 10.59 -0.27
CA VAL A 34 -4.93 9.53 -0.61
C VAL A 34 -6.17 10.12 -1.27
N VAL A 35 -6.57 9.50 -2.37
CA VAL A 35 -7.79 9.84 -3.13
C VAL A 35 -8.63 8.58 -3.28
N LEU A 36 -9.85 8.63 -2.78
CA LEU A 36 -10.85 7.56 -2.88
C LEU A 36 -11.89 7.93 -3.94
N ASP A 37 -12.39 6.94 -4.65
CA ASP A 37 -13.55 7.15 -5.51
C ASP A 37 -14.82 7.41 -4.67
N ASN A 38 -15.86 7.97 -5.32
CA ASN A 38 -17.10 8.40 -4.65
C ASN A 38 -17.94 7.23 -4.09
N LYS A 39 -17.51 5.98 -4.26
CA LYS A 39 -18.23 4.79 -3.76
C LYS A 39 -17.81 4.40 -2.35
N HIS A 40 -16.69 4.93 -1.87
CA HIS A 40 -16.15 4.61 -0.56
C HIS A 40 -16.36 5.78 0.39
N HIS A 41 -17.36 5.63 1.27
CA HIS A 41 -17.66 6.61 2.31
C HIS A 41 -17.00 6.17 3.63
N HIS A 42 -15.93 6.85 3.98
CA HIS A 42 -15.26 6.72 5.26
C HIS A 42 -15.16 8.08 5.92
N ASP A 43 -15.35 8.12 7.24
CA ASP A 43 -15.25 9.37 8.00
C ASP A 43 -13.81 9.64 8.42
N SER A 44 -13.06 8.57 8.68
CA SER A 44 -11.67 8.67 9.08
C SER A 44 -10.82 7.50 8.59
N ALA A 45 -9.50 7.74 8.55
CA ALA A 45 -8.49 6.75 8.25
C ALA A 45 -7.32 6.87 9.24
N THR A 46 -6.72 5.76 9.60
CA THR A 46 -5.58 5.69 10.51
C THR A 46 -4.37 5.10 9.79
N LEU A 47 -3.25 5.83 9.83
CA LEU A 47 -1.96 5.34 9.37
C LEU A 47 -1.28 4.56 10.49
N LEU A 48 -0.94 3.30 10.21
CA LEU A 48 -0.22 2.41 11.13
C LEU A 48 1.08 1.95 10.47
N VAL A 49 2.11 1.75 11.29
CA VAL A 49 3.41 1.20 10.88
C VAL A 49 3.65 -0.10 11.65
N LEU A 50 4.16 -1.13 10.94
CA LEU A 50 4.66 -2.35 11.56
C LEU A 50 6.02 -2.07 12.20
N GLU A 51 6.11 -2.21 13.51
CA GLU A 51 7.37 -2.10 14.25
C GLU A 51 8.16 -3.40 14.16
N GLU A 52 9.47 -3.26 13.88
CA GLU A 52 10.36 -4.40 13.63
C GLU A 52 10.55 -5.29 14.86
N GLU A 53 10.71 -4.67 16.03
CA GLU A 53 11.12 -5.37 17.24
C GLU A 53 9.99 -6.15 17.91
N TYR A 54 8.73 -5.75 17.71
CA TYR A 54 7.61 -6.26 18.50
C TYR A 54 6.49 -6.89 17.69
N ASN A 55 6.61 -6.90 16.36
CA ASN A 55 5.52 -7.30 15.45
C ASN A 55 4.19 -6.60 15.81
N ARG A 56 4.26 -5.34 16.22
CA ARG A 56 3.15 -4.50 16.67
C ARG A 56 2.85 -3.42 15.65
N LEU A 57 1.58 -3.07 15.58
CA LEU A 57 1.12 -1.91 14.81
C LEU A 57 1.18 -0.67 15.70
N ARG A 58 1.95 0.34 15.28
CA ARG A 58 2.00 1.65 15.92
C ARG A 58 1.21 2.67 15.10
N VAL A 59 0.30 3.37 15.75
CA VAL A 59 -0.43 4.49 15.14
C VAL A 59 0.53 5.65 14.90
N CYS A 60 0.60 6.11 13.64
CA CYS A 60 1.39 7.27 13.23
C CYS A 60 0.54 8.52 13.02
N GLY A 61 -0.75 8.36 12.72
CA GLY A 61 -1.66 9.48 12.56
C GLY A 61 -3.07 9.03 12.20
N THR A 62 -4.02 9.93 12.42
CA THR A 62 -5.42 9.76 11.99
C THR A 62 -5.81 10.98 11.17
N ALA A 63 -6.50 10.75 10.05
CA ALA A 63 -6.98 11.81 9.17
C ALA A 63 -8.48 11.67 8.95
N ARG A 64 -9.19 12.82 8.89
CA ARG A 64 -10.58 12.85 8.45
C ARG A 64 -10.65 12.84 6.93
N VAL A 65 -11.53 12.02 6.40
CA VAL A 65 -11.80 11.97 4.96
C VAL A 65 -12.73 13.12 4.59
N LYS A 66 -12.31 13.96 3.63
CA LYS A 66 -13.13 15.07 3.11
C LYS A 66 -13.22 14.93 1.60
N ASN A 67 -14.43 14.76 1.09
CA ASN A 67 -14.67 14.59 -0.35
C ASN A 67 -13.79 13.47 -0.97
N GLY A 68 -13.64 12.35 -0.27
CA GLY A 68 -12.81 11.23 -0.71
C GLY A 68 -11.30 11.49 -0.66
N LYS A 69 -10.84 12.56 0.01
CA LYS A 69 -9.42 12.92 0.06
C LYS A 69 -8.94 13.11 1.50
N PHE A 70 -7.70 12.71 1.75
CA PHE A 70 -7.01 12.98 3.00
C PHE A 70 -5.49 12.85 2.83
N THR A 71 -4.73 13.35 3.79
CA THR A 71 -3.27 13.35 3.76
C THR A 71 -2.72 13.03 5.13
N PHE A 72 -1.68 12.21 5.18
CA PHE A 72 -0.82 12.03 6.35
C PHE A 72 0.53 12.69 6.08
N THR A 73 1.08 13.34 7.09
CA THR A 73 2.43 13.93 7.07
C THR A 73 3.21 13.54 8.31
N GLY A 74 4.51 13.42 8.20
CA GLY A 74 5.38 13.10 9.32
C GLY A 74 6.81 12.85 8.87
N GLN A 75 7.59 12.16 9.71
CA GLN A 75 8.97 11.83 9.43
C GLN A 75 9.21 10.33 9.54
N THR A 76 10.09 9.82 8.70
CA THR A 76 10.58 8.43 8.75
C THR A 76 12.08 8.39 8.48
N ASP A 77 12.81 7.68 9.30
CA ASP A 77 14.27 7.48 9.22
C ASP A 77 14.67 6.49 8.12
N LYS A 78 13.76 5.59 7.75
CA LYS A 78 13.95 4.54 6.73
C LYS A 78 12.61 4.07 6.20
N PRO A 79 12.57 3.36 5.07
CA PRO A 79 11.36 2.70 4.59
C PRO A 79 10.78 1.73 5.62
N LYS A 80 9.48 1.82 5.90
CA LYS A 80 8.76 1.00 6.86
C LYS A 80 7.53 0.36 6.24
N ALA A 81 7.25 -0.88 6.62
CA ALA A 81 5.98 -1.51 6.30
C ALA A 81 4.85 -0.75 7.00
N ALA A 82 3.85 -0.33 6.27
CA ALA A 82 2.75 0.47 6.77
C ALA A 82 1.41 0.02 6.20
N LEU A 83 0.34 0.43 6.86
CA LEU A 83 -1.01 0.22 6.35
C LEU A 83 -1.92 1.41 6.72
N ILE A 84 -2.91 1.64 5.88
CA ILE A 84 -4.03 2.52 6.16
C ILE A 84 -5.21 1.63 6.56
N ARG A 85 -5.75 1.88 7.75
CA ARG A 85 -6.96 1.23 8.26
C ARG A 85 -8.08 2.26 8.31
N TRP A 86 -9.26 1.81 7.90
CA TRP A 86 -10.47 2.62 7.86
C TRP A 86 -11.20 2.56 9.20
N ASP A 87 -12.07 3.52 9.47
CA ASP A 87 -12.99 3.54 10.63
C ASP A 87 -14.02 2.39 10.56
N ASN A 88 -14.23 1.83 9.38
CA ASN A 88 -15.07 0.66 9.18
C ASN A 88 -14.19 -0.58 8.97
N ASP A 89 -14.15 -1.48 9.94
CA ASP A 89 -13.36 -2.72 9.93
C ASP A 89 -13.80 -3.74 8.85
N THR A 90 -14.88 -3.47 8.11
CA THR A 90 -15.32 -4.34 7.01
C THR A 90 -14.49 -4.16 5.74
N VAL A 91 -13.65 -3.12 5.66
CA VAL A 91 -12.80 -2.84 4.51
C VAL A 91 -11.37 -3.30 4.80
N GLU A 92 -10.82 -4.11 3.86
CA GLU A 92 -9.44 -4.58 3.97
C GLU A 92 -8.45 -3.41 4.07
N PRO A 93 -7.50 -3.45 5.04
CA PRO A 93 -6.46 -2.43 5.15
C PRO A 93 -5.62 -2.33 3.87
N PHE A 94 -5.25 -1.12 3.50
CA PHE A 94 -4.34 -0.88 2.38
C PHE A 94 -2.89 -0.89 2.84
N TYR A 95 -2.11 -1.88 2.41
CA TYR A 95 -0.70 -2.04 2.75
C TYR A 95 0.21 -1.34 1.74
N PHE A 96 1.24 -0.66 2.22
CA PHE A 96 2.23 0.03 1.41
C PHE A 96 3.54 0.25 2.18
N VAL A 97 4.58 0.72 1.48
CA VAL A 97 5.82 1.14 2.13
C VAL A 97 5.77 2.64 2.41
N LEU A 98 5.89 3.01 3.68
CA LEU A 98 6.07 4.38 4.12
C LEU A 98 7.54 4.74 4.03
N GLU A 99 7.88 5.66 3.12
CA GLU A 99 9.23 6.19 2.93
C GLU A 99 9.19 7.72 2.78
N SER A 100 10.32 8.38 2.84
CA SER A 100 10.39 9.84 2.68
C SER A 100 9.96 10.28 1.28
N GLY A 101 9.40 11.49 1.19
CA GLY A 101 8.90 12.08 -0.05
C GLY A 101 7.38 12.05 -0.17
N ASP A 102 6.88 12.33 -1.37
CA ASP A 102 5.46 12.34 -1.68
C ASP A 102 5.00 10.98 -2.21
N ILE A 103 4.09 10.34 -1.47
CA ILE A 103 3.46 9.08 -1.83
C ILE A 103 2.01 9.39 -2.19
N ASN A 104 1.61 9.06 -3.41
CA ASN A 104 0.24 9.28 -3.86
C ASN A 104 -0.47 7.94 -4.02
N VAL A 105 -1.57 7.77 -3.30
CA VAL A 105 -2.40 6.58 -3.28
C VAL A 105 -3.76 6.91 -3.86
N SER A 106 -4.26 6.12 -4.78
CA SER A 106 -5.61 6.28 -5.31
C SER A 106 -6.37 4.96 -5.33
N LEU A 107 -7.64 5.03 -5.00
CA LEU A 107 -8.59 3.93 -5.18
C LEU A 107 -9.58 4.33 -6.26
N SER A 108 -9.58 3.60 -7.36
CA SER A 108 -10.51 3.82 -8.48
C SER A 108 -11.06 2.48 -8.97
N SER A 109 -12.38 2.38 -9.05
CA SER A 109 -13.07 1.17 -9.51
C SER A 109 -12.64 -0.11 -8.77
N GLY A 110 -12.38 0.00 -7.48
CA GLY A 110 -11.93 -1.10 -6.61
C GLY A 110 -10.47 -1.51 -6.80
N LYS A 111 -9.68 -0.74 -7.56
CA LYS A 111 -8.24 -0.97 -7.73
C LYS A 111 -7.45 0.12 -7.03
N TRP A 112 -6.48 -0.31 -6.25
CA TRP A 112 -5.48 0.56 -5.64
C TRP A 112 -4.34 0.81 -6.62
N ASP A 113 -3.93 2.07 -6.70
CA ASP A 113 -2.71 2.50 -7.36
C ASP A 113 -1.87 3.34 -6.40
N ILE A 114 -0.56 3.26 -6.54
CA ILE A 114 0.39 3.97 -5.69
C ILE A 114 1.57 4.44 -6.51
N THR A 115 1.91 5.72 -6.39
CA THR A 115 3.00 6.37 -7.13
C THR A 115 3.86 7.24 -6.21
N GLY A 116 5.01 7.69 -6.72
CA GLY A 116 5.94 8.56 -5.99
C GLY A 116 6.91 7.83 -5.06
N SER A 117 7.02 6.49 -5.17
CA SER A 117 7.79 5.69 -4.23
C SER A 117 8.43 4.47 -4.91
N PRO A 118 9.77 4.37 -4.94
CA PRO A 118 10.46 3.21 -5.51
C PRO A 118 10.13 1.89 -4.80
N GLN A 119 10.01 1.91 -3.45
CA GLN A 119 9.69 0.71 -2.69
C GLN A 119 8.26 0.23 -2.96
N ASN A 120 7.32 1.16 -3.12
CA ASN A 120 5.96 0.80 -3.50
C ASN A 120 5.87 0.27 -4.93
N SER A 121 6.70 0.74 -5.84
CA SER A 121 6.83 0.16 -7.20
C SER A 121 7.29 -1.30 -7.13
N ALA A 122 8.27 -1.61 -6.27
CA ALA A 122 8.73 -2.98 -6.03
C ALA A 122 7.62 -3.87 -5.42
N TYR A 123 6.85 -3.33 -4.48
CA TYR A 123 5.71 -4.04 -3.89
C TYR A 123 4.62 -4.33 -4.93
N LEU A 124 4.25 -3.34 -5.76
CA LEU A 124 3.29 -3.54 -6.85
C LEU A 124 3.79 -4.56 -7.88
N HIS A 125 5.08 -4.59 -8.17
CA HIS A 125 5.65 -5.60 -9.05
C HIS A 125 5.43 -7.03 -8.50
N TYR A 126 5.70 -7.24 -7.21
CA TYR A 126 5.39 -8.51 -6.55
C TYR A 126 3.90 -8.86 -6.64
N ILE A 127 3.01 -7.90 -6.35
CA ILE A 127 1.56 -8.13 -6.42
C ILE A 127 1.13 -8.55 -7.83
N ASN A 128 1.67 -7.90 -8.87
CA ASN A 128 1.37 -8.24 -10.25
C ASN A 128 1.87 -9.65 -10.63
N GLN A 129 3.09 -10.02 -10.23
CA GLN A 129 3.61 -11.37 -10.44
C GLN A 129 2.75 -12.42 -9.72
N ARG A 130 2.41 -12.19 -8.45
CA ARG A 130 1.55 -13.05 -7.66
C ARG A 130 0.19 -13.25 -8.32
N ASN A 131 -0.44 -12.16 -8.73
CA ASN A 131 -1.74 -12.20 -9.39
C ASN A 131 -1.69 -12.93 -10.74
N GLY A 132 -0.61 -12.77 -11.50
CA GLY A 132 -0.39 -13.53 -12.73
C GLY A 132 -0.39 -15.05 -12.50
N ILE A 133 0.34 -15.51 -11.47
CA ILE A 133 0.37 -16.93 -11.08
C ILE A 133 -1.00 -17.40 -10.60
N MET A 134 -1.67 -16.61 -9.75
CA MET A 134 -3.02 -16.95 -9.26
C MET A 134 -4.04 -17.06 -10.40
N ASN A 135 -4.02 -16.14 -11.36
CA ASN A 135 -4.89 -16.17 -12.52
C ASN A 135 -4.64 -17.41 -13.39
N ALA A 136 -3.38 -17.80 -13.58
CA ALA A 136 -3.03 -19.03 -14.30
C ALA A 136 -3.57 -20.28 -13.59
N ARG A 137 -3.50 -20.33 -12.24
CA ARG A 137 -4.09 -21.41 -11.45
C ARG A 137 -5.62 -21.47 -11.62
N VAL A 138 -6.29 -20.32 -11.51
CA VAL A 138 -7.74 -20.23 -11.72
C VAL A 138 -8.12 -20.71 -13.12
N ALA A 139 -7.39 -20.30 -14.16
CA ALA A 139 -7.64 -20.74 -15.53
C ALA A 139 -7.49 -22.26 -15.69
N THR A 140 -6.46 -22.89 -15.08
CA THR A 140 -6.26 -24.33 -15.07
C THR A 140 -7.46 -25.07 -14.46
N TRP A 141 -7.96 -24.57 -13.32
CA TRP A 141 -9.12 -25.19 -12.66
C TRP A 141 -10.43 -24.94 -13.40
N GLN A 142 -10.61 -23.80 -14.06
CA GLN A 142 -11.77 -23.55 -14.93
C GLN A 142 -11.79 -24.51 -16.14
N GLU A 143 -10.63 -24.75 -16.77
CA GLU A 143 -10.49 -25.73 -17.86
C GLU A 143 -10.86 -27.13 -17.35
N TYR A 144 -10.31 -27.55 -16.21
CA TYR A 144 -10.64 -28.84 -15.57
C TYR A 144 -12.15 -29.00 -15.36
N LEU A 145 -12.79 -28.01 -14.73
CA LEU A 145 -14.23 -28.06 -14.45
C LEU A 145 -15.07 -28.15 -15.73
N LYS A 146 -14.68 -27.39 -16.77
CA LYS A 146 -15.35 -27.44 -18.06
C LYS A 146 -15.27 -28.84 -18.68
N MET A 147 -14.08 -29.43 -18.76
CA MET A 147 -13.89 -30.78 -19.34
C MET A 147 -14.61 -31.85 -18.51
N ALA A 148 -14.64 -31.73 -17.18
CA ALA A 148 -15.38 -32.64 -16.31
C ALA A 148 -16.89 -32.54 -16.55
N THR A 149 -17.42 -31.32 -16.70
CA THR A 149 -18.85 -31.09 -16.95
C THR A 149 -19.28 -31.61 -18.31
N ASP A 150 -18.44 -31.42 -19.32
CA ASP A 150 -18.69 -31.86 -20.69
C ASP A 150 -18.43 -33.37 -20.90
N SER A 151 -18.07 -34.10 -19.82
CA SER A 151 -17.68 -35.52 -19.86
C SER A 151 -16.54 -35.81 -20.84
N SER A 152 -15.72 -34.80 -21.14
CA SER A 152 -14.58 -34.91 -22.09
C SER A 152 -13.24 -35.12 -21.36
N LEU A 153 -13.22 -35.05 -20.05
CA LEU A 153 -12.02 -35.16 -19.20
C LEU A 153 -11.43 -36.59 -19.31
N LYS A 154 -10.18 -36.67 -19.78
CA LYS A 154 -9.41 -37.91 -19.82
C LYS A 154 -8.42 -37.92 -18.64
N ARG A 155 -7.99 -39.11 -18.26
CA ARG A 155 -7.02 -39.29 -17.15
C ARG A 155 -5.72 -38.51 -17.42
N ASP A 156 -5.23 -38.46 -18.63
CA ASP A 156 -4.00 -37.75 -18.97
C ASP A 156 -4.17 -36.21 -18.82
N ASP A 157 -5.36 -35.69 -19.14
CA ASP A 157 -5.67 -34.27 -18.93
C ASP A 157 -5.72 -33.93 -17.45
N GLU A 158 -6.34 -34.78 -16.65
CA GLU A 158 -6.37 -34.64 -15.19
C GLU A 158 -4.95 -34.59 -14.60
N VAL A 159 -4.11 -35.57 -14.96
CA VAL A 159 -2.72 -35.64 -14.49
C VAL A 159 -1.93 -34.38 -14.93
N ARG A 160 -2.11 -33.94 -16.17
CA ARG A 160 -1.48 -32.73 -16.70
C ARG A 160 -1.89 -31.48 -15.91
N MET A 161 -3.17 -31.30 -15.66
CA MET A 161 -3.70 -30.12 -14.96
C MET A 161 -3.30 -30.09 -13.49
N VAL A 162 -3.36 -31.22 -12.79
CA VAL A 162 -2.87 -31.34 -11.40
C VAL A 162 -1.39 -31.01 -11.31
N ARG A 163 -0.57 -31.51 -12.25
CA ARG A 163 0.85 -31.19 -12.31
C ARG A 163 1.09 -29.69 -12.55
N GLN A 164 0.34 -29.10 -13.47
CA GLN A 164 0.43 -27.67 -13.77
C GLN A 164 0.08 -26.80 -12.56
N ASP A 165 -1.03 -27.10 -11.86
CA ASP A 165 -1.41 -26.39 -10.64
C ASP A 165 -0.35 -26.53 -9.54
N SER A 166 0.23 -27.73 -9.37
CA SER A 166 1.31 -27.96 -8.41
C SER A 166 2.55 -27.08 -8.71
N LEU A 167 2.97 -26.99 -9.98
CA LEU A 167 4.10 -26.15 -10.40
C LEU A 167 3.81 -24.65 -10.17
N LEU A 168 2.61 -24.20 -10.47
CA LEU A 168 2.19 -22.82 -10.24
C LEU A 168 2.12 -22.53 -8.74
N SER A 169 1.63 -23.48 -7.94
CA SER A 169 1.59 -23.36 -6.47
C SER A 169 3.00 -23.22 -5.90
N ASP A 170 3.93 -24.08 -6.28
CA ASP A 170 5.34 -24.02 -5.87
C ASP A 170 5.99 -22.69 -6.29
N SER A 171 5.75 -22.22 -7.52
CA SER A 171 6.24 -20.93 -7.99
C SER A 171 5.72 -19.75 -7.14
N LEU A 172 4.46 -19.78 -6.73
CA LEU A 172 3.87 -18.78 -5.85
C LEU A 172 4.51 -18.78 -4.46
N GLN A 173 4.75 -19.96 -3.91
CA GLN A 173 5.39 -20.15 -2.62
C GLN A 173 6.82 -19.60 -2.64
N ARG A 174 7.63 -19.98 -3.64
CA ARG A 174 9.00 -19.48 -3.83
C ARG A 174 9.04 -17.98 -3.99
N LEU A 175 8.21 -17.40 -4.86
CA LEU A 175 8.11 -15.96 -5.04
C LEU A 175 7.88 -15.25 -3.69
N THR A 176 7.01 -15.80 -2.85
CA THR A 176 6.68 -15.25 -1.53
C THR A 176 7.87 -15.37 -0.57
N VAL A 177 8.52 -16.54 -0.48
CA VAL A 177 9.70 -16.77 0.37
C VAL A 177 10.86 -15.86 -0.02
N ASP A 178 11.15 -15.75 -1.31
CA ASP A 178 12.27 -14.93 -1.82
C ASP A 178 12.10 -13.46 -1.43
N HIS A 179 10.87 -12.93 -1.50
CA HIS A 179 10.62 -11.54 -1.10
C HIS A 179 10.67 -11.36 0.42
N ILE A 180 10.11 -12.29 1.19
CA ILE A 180 10.18 -12.23 2.66
C ILE A 180 11.63 -12.25 3.14
N ASN A 181 12.48 -13.09 2.53
CA ASN A 181 13.87 -13.26 2.93
C ASN A 181 14.78 -12.06 2.58
N ARG A 182 14.32 -11.10 1.78
CA ARG A 182 15.04 -9.82 1.58
C ARG A 182 15.13 -9.01 2.86
N GLY A 183 14.16 -9.18 3.79
CA GLY A 183 14.16 -8.49 5.09
C GLY A 183 13.88 -6.98 5.03
N ASP A 184 13.58 -6.45 3.85
CA ASP A 184 13.22 -5.04 3.62
C ASP A 184 11.75 -4.75 4.00
N ALA A 185 11.32 -3.50 3.84
CA ALA A 185 9.96 -3.09 4.15
C ALA A 185 8.91 -3.83 3.29
N VAL A 186 9.24 -4.12 2.02
CA VAL A 186 8.39 -4.90 1.11
C VAL A 186 8.24 -6.33 1.60
N GLY A 187 9.36 -6.98 1.94
CA GLY A 187 9.37 -8.33 2.47
C GLY A 187 8.56 -8.47 3.75
N ARG A 188 8.57 -7.44 4.60
CA ARG A 188 7.74 -7.42 5.82
C ARG A 188 6.24 -7.34 5.54
N ILE A 189 5.81 -6.52 4.59
CA ILE A 189 4.41 -6.49 4.16
C ILE A 189 3.99 -7.86 3.63
N ILE A 190 4.84 -8.47 2.81
CA ILE A 190 4.58 -9.78 2.22
C ILE A 190 4.51 -10.87 3.30
N ARG A 191 5.38 -10.82 4.30
CA ARG A 191 5.33 -11.72 5.46
C ARG A 191 4.01 -11.59 6.21
N GLU A 192 3.60 -10.39 6.55
CA GLU A 192 2.36 -10.11 7.27
C GLU A 192 1.12 -10.63 6.52
N ARG A 193 1.07 -10.39 5.23
CA ARG A 193 -0.11 -10.74 4.42
C ARG A 193 -0.16 -12.19 3.97
N TYR A 194 0.99 -12.80 3.71
CA TYR A 194 1.03 -14.04 2.93
C TYR A 194 1.79 -15.19 3.59
N ALA A 195 2.56 -14.97 4.67
CA ALA A 195 3.30 -16.07 5.30
C ALA A 195 2.40 -17.18 5.86
N CYS A 196 1.18 -16.83 6.29
CA CYS A 196 0.21 -17.84 6.74
C CYS A 196 -0.24 -18.80 5.63
N GLN A 197 -0.16 -18.39 4.37
CA GLN A 197 -0.53 -19.17 3.19
C GLN A 197 0.57 -20.13 2.71
N LEU A 198 1.80 -20.00 3.24
CA LEU A 198 2.91 -20.91 2.92
C LEU A 198 2.66 -22.27 3.53
N ASP A 199 3.02 -23.34 2.78
CA ASP A 199 3.08 -24.68 3.33
C ASP A 199 4.25 -24.86 4.31
N GLN A 200 4.35 -26.04 4.93
CA GLN A 200 5.36 -26.29 5.95
C GLN A 200 6.79 -26.33 5.41
N GLU A 201 6.98 -26.76 4.16
CA GLU A 201 8.29 -26.81 3.52
C GLU A 201 8.81 -25.40 3.27
N HIS A 202 7.99 -24.52 2.66
CA HIS A 202 8.36 -23.14 2.38
C HIS A 202 8.47 -22.29 3.65
N LYS A 203 7.66 -22.56 4.68
CA LYS A 203 7.84 -21.90 6.00
C LYS A 203 9.20 -22.16 6.62
N ARG A 204 9.77 -23.36 6.43
CA ARG A 204 11.13 -23.69 6.94
C ARG A 204 12.24 -22.92 6.24
N GLN A 205 11.98 -22.39 5.05
CA GLN A 205 12.93 -21.61 4.24
C GLN A 205 12.94 -20.12 4.62
N LEU A 206 12.01 -19.68 5.46
CA LEU A 206 12.00 -18.30 5.94
C LEU A 206 13.18 -18.08 6.90
N ASN A 207 13.96 -17.04 6.62
CA ASN A 207 14.99 -16.58 7.56
C ASN A 207 14.29 -16.21 8.90
N LYS A 208 14.86 -16.73 9.98
CA LYS A 208 14.41 -16.46 11.33
C LYS A 208 14.80 -15.08 11.80
#